data_487b5f974b9b220852d7922c89bd0ed1
#
_entry.id   487b5f974b9b220852d7922c89bd0ed1
#
_cell.length_a   1.000
_cell.length_b   1.000
_cell.length_c   1.000
_cell.angle_alpha   90.00
_cell.angle_beta   90.00
_cell.angle_gamma   90.00
#
_symmetry.space_group_name_H-M   'P 1'
#
loop_
_entity.id
_entity.type
_entity.pdbx_description
1 polymer ?
#
loop_
_entity_poly.entity_id
_entity_poly.type
_entity_poly.pdbx_seq_one_letter_code
_entity_poly.pdbx_strand_id
1 'polypeptide(L)'
;MTQYGAIEGGGTKFVLAVADEDNQIIARTKIATGQPEATLRAISAFFDDFALTAVGLGSFGPIDLNEDSPSYGTILNTPKTAWQGYDIVGELHQRLQVPVFATTDVNVACLGEYQFGIAQGMRSCVYFTVGTGIGAGAINQGRLIQGLAHPEMGHMRVLQDPADDFAGLCPYHRNCLEGLAAGPALAARAGRPAGELPADDRCWAIEADYLAQAANTVSLLLAPEMIIFGGGVMNQPQLLPMIRNRFERYNQGYVDRPPLTEYLQGASLHDNQGVLGCLALAQQGMVPSTVLNQ
;
A
#
# COMPACT_ATOMS: atom_id res chain seq x y z
N MET A 1 6.28 -18.00 -24.26
CA MET A 1 6.47 -16.73 -23.54
C MET A 1 6.02 -16.95 -22.10
N THR A 2 6.86 -16.61 -21.16
CA THR A 2 6.55 -16.70 -19.74
C THR A 2 5.52 -15.62 -19.38
N GLN A 3 4.44 -16.00 -18.69
CA GLN A 3 3.39 -15.05 -18.29
C GLN A 3 3.21 -15.05 -16.78
N TYR A 4 3.03 -13.87 -16.21
CA TYR A 4 2.81 -13.66 -14.78
C TYR A 4 1.47 -12.98 -14.55
N GLY A 5 0.76 -13.45 -13.52
CA GLY A 5 -0.49 -12.85 -13.07
C GLY A 5 -0.25 -11.85 -11.94
N ALA A 6 -1.00 -10.76 -11.96
CA ALA A 6 -1.07 -9.79 -10.88
C ALA A 6 -2.50 -9.71 -10.35
N ILE A 7 -2.63 -9.74 -9.02
CA ILE A 7 -3.88 -9.55 -8.29
C ILE A 7 -3.67 -8.47 -7.23
N GLU A 8 -4.13 -7.26 -7.48
CA GLU A 8 -4.17 -6.18 -6.50
C GLU A 8 -5.56 -6.14 -5.87
N GLY A 9 -5.69 -6.70 -4.68
CA GLY A 9 -6.94 -6.81 -3.94
C GLY A 9 -7.11 -5.64 -2.98
N GLY A 10 -7.96 -4.70 -3.34
CA GLY A 10 -8.36 -3.59 -2.47
C GLY A 10 -9.71 -3.80 -1.80
N GLY A 11 -10.02 -2.95 -0.84
CA GLY A 11 -11.28 -3.02 -0.09
C GLY A 11 -12.56 -2.83 -0.94
N THR A 12 -12.50 -2.28 -2.13
CA THR A 12 -13.68 -2.01 -2.99
C THR A 12 -13.59 -2.69 -4.36
N LYS A 13 -12.40 -2.96 -4.84
CA LYS A 13 -12.15 -3.57 -6.16
C LYS A 13 -10.89 -4.43 -6.11
N PHE A 14 -10.84 -5.42 -6.97
CA PHE A 14 -9.62 -6.10 -7.39
C PHE A 14 -9.21 -5.59 -8.77
N VAL A 15 -7.91 -5.33 -8.96
CA VAL A 15 -7.32 -5.07 -10.26
C VAL A 15 -6.50 -6.29 -10.65
N LEU A 16 -6.80 -6.86 -11.80
CA LEU A 16 -6.15 -8.06 -12.32
C LEU A 16 -5.35 -7.68 -13.56
N ALA A 17 -4.19 -8.26 -13.73
CA ALA A 17 -3.41 -8.11 -14.96
C ALA A 17 -2.62 -9.38 -15.26
N VAL A 18 -2.30 -9.54 -16.54
CA VAL A 18 -1.32 -10.50 -17.05
C VAL A 18 -0.23 -9.72 -17.75
N ALA A 19 1.02 -10.07 -17.50
CA ALA A 19 2.15 -9.49 -18.19
C ALA A 19 3.13 -10.59 -18.65
N ASP A 20 3.97 -10.27 -19.63
CA ASP A 20 5.08 -11.10 -20.05
C ASP A 20 6.30 -10.95 -19.13
N GLU A 21 7.38 -11.60 -19.48
CA GLU A 21 8.67 -11.58 -18.76
C GLU A 21 9.32 -10.19 -18.71
N ASP A 22 8.99 -9.30 -19.64
CA ASP A 22 9.47 -7.92 -19.73
C ASP A 22 8.50 -6.92 -19.02
N ASN A 23 7.52 -7.43 -18.26
CA ASN A 23 6.48 -6.63 -17.57
C ASN A 23 5.56 -5.82 -18.49
N GLN A 24 5.47 -6.20 -19.77
CA GLN A 24 4.49 -5.62 -20.67
C GLN A 24 3.11 -6.20 -20.37
N ILE A 25 2.17 -5.35 -19.98
CA ILE A 25 0.81 -5.77 -19.63
C ILE A 25 0.09 -6.22 -20.91
N ILE A 26 -0.27 -7.50 -20.96
CA ILE A 26 -0.97 -8.15 -22.07
C ILE A 26 -2.49 -8.00 -21.91
N ALA A 27 -2.98 -8.15 -20.67
CA ALA A 27 -4.39 -8.04 -20.34
C ALA A 27 -4.58 -7.39 -18.98
N ARG A 28 -5.69 -6.68 -18.80
CA ARG A 28 -6.05 -6.03 -17.53
C ARG A 28 -7.55 -5.92 -17.39
N THR A 29 -8.05 -6.13 -16.17
CA THR A 29 -9.45 -5.89 -15.81
C THR A 29 -9.60 -5.38 -14.38
N LYS A 30 -10.79 -4.91 -14.05
CA LYS A 30 -11.18 -4.54 -12.68
C LYS A 30 -12.49 -5.23 -12.34
N ILE A 31 -12.54 -5.84 -11.16
CA ILE A 31 -13.74 -6.47 -10.63
C ILE A 31 -14.09 -5.88 -9.26
N ALA A 32 -15.37 -5.85 -8.90
CA ALA A 32 -15.78 -5.39 -7.57
C ALA A 32 -15.37 -6.40 -6.48
N THR A 33 -14.98 -5.91 -5.30
CA THR A 33 -14.80 -6.76 -4.13
C THR A 33 -16.16 -7.14 -3.57
N GLY A 34 -16.63 -8.34 -3.93
CA GLY A 34 -17.88 -8.94 -3.47
C GLY A 34 -17.68 -10.00 -2.38
N GLN A 35 -18.57 -10.97 -2.34
CA GLN A 35 -18.39 -12.17 -1.52
C GLN A 35 -17.17 -12.98 -2.02
N PRO A 36 -16.39 -13.61 -1.13
CA PRO A 36 -15.15 -14.30 -1.48
C PRO A 36 -15.29 -15.23 -2.69
N GLU A 37 -16.24 -16.16 -2.62
CA GLU A 37 -16.45 -17.16 -3.67
C GLU A 37 -16.79 -16.57 -5.04
N ALA A 38 -17.62 -15.53 -5.08
CA ALA A 38 -17.96 -14.83 -6.32
C ALA A 38 -16.77 -14.05 -6.90
N THR A 39 -15.99 -13.42 -6.02
CA THR A 39 -14.79 -12.68 -6.39
C THR A 39 -13.72 -13.63 -6.95
N LEU A 40 -13.43 -14.73 -6.26
CA LEU A 40 -12.43 -15.68 -6.72
C LEU A 40 -12.82 -16.36 -8.03
N ARG A 41 -14.11 -16.66 -8.22
CA ARG A 41 -14.61 -17.19 -9.49
C ARG A 41 -14.37 -16.19 -10.64
N ALA A 42 -14.59 -14.91 -10.41
CA ALA A 42 -14.33 -13.89 -11.42
C ALA A 42 -12.82 -13.71 -11.69
N ILE A 43 -11.98 -13.87 -10.65
CA ILE A 43 -10.52 -13.87 -10.79
C ILE A 43 -10.09 -15.07 -11.67
N SER A 44 -10.54 -16.28 -11.35
CA SER A 44 -10.19 -17.47 -12.13
C SER A 44 -10.62 -17.34 -13.58
N ALA A 45 -11.87 -16.92 -13.83
CA ALA A 45 -12.38 -16.73 -15.19
C ALA A 45 -11.57 -15.72 -16.03
N PHE A 46 -10.96 -14.71 -15.39
CA PHE A 46 -10.06 -13.80 -16.09
C PHE A 46 -8.75 -14.47 -16.49
N PHE A 47 -8.21 -15.35 -15.65
CA PHE A 47 -6.94 -16.01 -15.90
C PHE A 47 -7.03 -17.31 -16.73
N ASP A 48 -8.22 -17.86 -16.95
CA ASP A 48 -8.42 -19.15 -17.65
C ASP A 48 -7.85 -19.16 -19.08
N ASP A 49 -7.78 -18.00 -19.74
CA ASP A 49 -7.23 -17.88 -21.11
C ASP A 49 -5.70 -17.73 -21.16
N PHE A 50 -5.00 -17.76 -20.01
CA PHE A 50 -3.57 -17.47 -19.92
C PHE A 50 -2.78 -18.63 -19.31
N ALA A 51 -1.61 -18.93 -19.89
CA ALA A 51 -0.68 -19.93 -19.35
C ALA A 51 0.26 -19.28 -18.31
N LEU A 52 -0.24 -19.04 -17.11
CA LEU A 52 0.52 -18.37 -16.06
C LEU A 52 1.63 -19.27 -15.51
N THR A 53 2.77 -18.66 -15.19
CA THR A 53 3.89 -19.30 -14.48
C THR A 53 3.75 -19.12 -12.98
N ALA A 54 3.34 -17.96 -12.55
CA ALA A 54 3.09 -17.60 -11.13
C ALA A 54 2.17 -16.38 -11.05
N VAL A 55 1.63 -16.16 -9.86
CA VAL A 55 0.78 -15.00 -9.54
C VAL A 55 1.31 -14.28 -8.31
N GLY A 56 1.36 -12.95 -8.37
CA GLY A 56 1.58 -12.11 -7.21
C GLY A 56 0.25 -11.52 -6.72
N LEU A 57 0.04 -11.62 -5.43
CA LEU A 57 -1.14 -11.10 -4.73
C LEU A 57 -0.75 -9.99 -3.77
N GLY A 58 -1.26 -8.78 -3.98
CA GLY A 58 -1.31 -7.73 -2.98
C GLY A 58 -2.72 -7.68 -2.40
N SER A 59 -2.91 -8.10 -1.16
CA SER A 59 -4.23 -8.18 -0.53
C SER A 59 -4.48 -7.06 0.45
N PHE A 60 -5.73 -6.56 0.50
CA PHE A 60 -6.16 -5.81 1.67
C PHE A 60 -6.02 -6.69 2.92
N GLY A 61 -5.86 -6.05 4.06
CA GLY A 61 -5.57 -6.75 5.30
C GLY A 61 -6.61 -6.53 6.41
N PRO A 62 -6.24 -6.94 7.62
CA PRO A 62 -5.03 -7.71 7.93
C PRO A 62 -5.04 -9.12 7.31
N ILE A 63 -3.87 -9.59 6.88
CA ILE A 63 -3.68 -10.93 6.31
C ILE A 63 -2.51 -11.60 7.03
N ASP A 64 -2.61 -12.90 7.31
CA ASP A 64 -1.50 -13.66 7.87
C ASP A 64 -0.46 -13.97 6.78
N LEU A 65 0.73 -13.39 6.93
CA LEU A 65 1.87 -13.57 6.01
C LEU A 65 3.05 -14.30 6.69
N ASN A 66 2.83 -14.88 7.87
CA ASN A 66 3.83 -15.72 8.51
C ASN A 66 3.82 -17.11 7.86
N GLU A 67 4.85 -17.45 7.11
CA GLU A 67 4.98 -18.72 6.40
C GLU A 67 4.98 -19.95 7.33
N ASP A 68 5.36 -19.76 8.61
CA ASP A 68 5.32 -20.82 9.63
C ASP A 68 3.93 -20.95 10.29
N SER A 69 2.99 -20.07 9.96
CA SER A 69 1.65 -20.09 10.54
C SER A 69 0.73 -21.09 9.82
N PRO A 70 -0.08 -21.86 10.54
CA PRO A 70 -1.10 -22.72 9.93
C PRO A 70 -2.23 -21.94 9.22
N SER A 71 -2.31 -20.63 9.48
CA SER A 71 -3.28 -19.72 8.82
C SER A 71 -2.62 -18.81 7.77
N TYR A 72 -1.40 -19.14 7.31
CA TYR A 72 -0.76 -18.39 6.24
C TYR A 72 -1.70 -18.16 5.05
N GLY A 73 -1.76 -16.92 4.56
CA GLY A 73 -2.63 -16.55 3.45
C GLY A 73 -4.08 -16.25 3.80
N THR A 74 -4.44 -16.34 5.09
CA THR A 74 -5.82 -16.10 5.58
C THR A 74 -6.02 -14.63 5.92
N ILE A 75 -7.15 -14.06 5.47
CA ILE A 75 -7.61 -12.73 5.87
C ILE A 75 -8.05 -12.79 7.34
N LEU A 76 -7.46 -11.93 8.16
CA LEU A 76 -7.72 -11.91 9.60
C LEU A 76 -8.93 -11.02 9.96
N ASN A 77 -8.83 -10.24 11.05
CA ASN A 77 -9.90 -9.39 11.55
C ASN A 77 -10.04 -8.12 10.70
N THR A 78 -10.82 -8.20 9.63
CA THR A 78 -11.11 -7.11 8.69
C THR A 78 -12.55 -6.58 8.88
N PRO A 79 -12.85 -5.30 8.58
CA PRO A 79 -14.22 -4.81 8.51
C PRO A 79 -15.11 -5.52 7.47
N LYS A 80 -14.50 -6.22 6.51
CA LYS A 80 -15.19 -7.05 5.52
C LYS A 80 -15.51 -8.44 6.08
N THR A 81 -16.53 -8.54 6.89
CA THR A 81 -16.86 -9.73 7.68
C THR A 81 -16.94 -11.03 6.87
N ALA A 82 -17.37 -10.97 5.60
CA ALA A 82 -17.41 -12.15 4.72
C ALA A 82 -16.04 -12.71 4.37
N TRP A 83 -14.98 -11.90 4.52
CA TRP A 83 -13.59 -12.28 4.23
C TRP A 83 -12.82 -12.71 5.48
N GLN A 84 -13.39 -12.53 6.67
CA GLN A 84 -12.74 -12.96 7.91
C GLN A 84 -12.55 -14.48 7.96
N GLY A 85 -11.32 -14.91 8.21
CA GLY A 85 -10.97 -16.33 8.25
C GLY A 85 -10.92 -17.00 6.87
N TYR A 86 -10.96 -16.24 5.78
CA TYR A 86 -10.92 -16.78 4.43
C TYR A 86 -9.48 -16.95 3.95
N ASP A 87 -9.06 -18.16 3.62
CA ASP A 87 -7.76 -18.49 3.05
C ASP A 87 -7.73 -18.08 1.55
N ILE A 88 -7.39 -16.84 1.29
CA ILE A 88 -7.34 -16.32 -0.08
C ILE A 88 -6.17 -16.90 -0.88
N VAL A 89 -5.02 -17.15 -0.25
CA VAL A 89 -3.83 -17.66 -0.94
C VAL A 89 -4.02 -19.12 -1.34
N GLY A 90 -4.47 -19.98 -0.40
CA GLY A 90 -4.72 -21.38 -0.67
C GLY A 90 -5.82 -21.59 -1.72
N GLU A 91 -6.91 -20.85 -1.63
CA GLU A 91 -8.00 -20.90 -2.61
C GLU A 91 -7.54 -20.43 -4.01
N LEU A 92 -6.75 -19.37 -4.13
CA LEU A 92 -6.19 -18.94 -5.41
C LEU A 92 -5.21 -19.98 -5.97
N HIS A 93 -4.33 -20.53 -5.12
CA HIS A 93 -3.41 -21.59 -5.54
C HIS A 93 -4.18 -22.82 -6.07
N GLN A 94 -5.23 -23.25 -5.36
CA GLN A 94 -6.05 -24.37 -5.76
C GLN A 94 -6.78 -24.13 -7.10
N ARG A 95 -7.27 -22.92 -7.34
CA ARG A 95 -8.02 -22.57 -8.56
C ARG A 95 -7.11 -22.36 -9.77
N LEU A 96 -6.01 -21.67 -9.57
CA LEU A 96 -5.11 -21.27 -10.67
C LEU A 96 -4.05 -22.33 -10.99
N GLN A 97 -3.80 -23.28 -10.09
CA GLN A 97 -2.81 -24.37 -10.22
C GLN A 97 -1.38 -23.88 -10.52
N VAL A 98 -1.05 -22.67 -10.04
CA VAL A 98 0.30 -22.06 -10.12
C VAL A 98 0.69 -21.51 -8.74
N PRO A 99 1.99 -21.28 -8.50
CA PRO A 99 2.44 -20.60 -7.28
C PRO A 99 1.79 -19.22 -7.11
N VAL A 100 1.34 -18.92 -5.89
CA VAL A 100 0.78 -17.62 -5.50
C VAL A 100 1.65 -17.03 -4.41
N PHE A 101 2.31 -15.90 -4.70
CA PHE A 101 3.12 -15.15 -3.75
C PHE A 101 2.31 -13.97 -3.23
N ALA A 102 2.18 -13.86 -1.93
CA ALA A 102 1.27 -12.89 -1.31
C ALA A 102 1.98 -11.90 -0.40
N THR A 103 1.48 -10.66 -0.41
CA THR A 103 1.77 -9.65 0.60
C THR A 103 0.58 -8.67 0.68
N THR A 104 0.71 -7.56 1.41
CA THR A 104 -0.36 -6.56 1.47
C THR A 104 -0.41 -5.70 0.21
N ASP A 105 -1.57 -5.07 -0.04
CA ASP A 105 -1.77 -4.10 -1.13
C ASP A 105 -0.80 -2.92 -1.06
N VAL A 106 -0.49 -2.42 0.14
CA VAL A 106 0.50 -1.34 0.32
C VAL A 106 1.95 -1.80 0.11
N ASN A 107 2.26 -3.06 0.45
CA ASN A 107 3.58 -3.64 0.21
C ASN A 107 3.85 -3.82 -1.28
N VAL A 108 2.87 -4.31 -2.06
CA VAL A 108 3.04 -4.38 -3.51
C VAL A 108 3.13 -2.99 -4.14
N ALA A 109 2.41 -1.98 -3.63
CA ALA A 109 2.56 -0.62 -4.11
C ALA A 109 3.97 -0.05 -3.84
N CYS A 110 4.52 -0.32 -2.65
CA CYS A 110 5.92 -0.01 -2.32
C CYS A 110 6.90 -0.73 -3.25
N LEU A 111 6.69 -2.03 -3.49
CA LEU A 111 7.52 -2.84 -4.37
C LEU A 111 7.45 -2.36 -5.82
N GLY A 112 6.29 -1.92 -6.29
CA GLY A 112 6.11 -1.33 -7.61
C GLY A 112 6.94 -0.07 -7.80
N GLU A 113 6.87 0.89 -6.87
CA GLU A 113 7.67 2.11 -6.91
C GLU A 113 9.17 1.82 -6.74
N TYR A 114 9.52 0.79 -5.99
CA TYR A 114 10.91 0.34 -5.80
C TYR A 114 11.51 -0.27 -7.07
N GLN A 115 10.76 -1.11 -7.79
CA GLN A 115 11.26 -1.84 -8.96
C GLN A 115 11.13 -1.05 -10.26
N PHE A 116 10.06 -0.26 -10.41
CA PHE A 116 9.68 0.36 -11.68
C PHE A 116 9.45 1.87 -11.59
N GLY A 117 9.38 2.42 -10.38
CA GLY A 117 9.03 3.81 -10.14
C GLY A 117 10.17 4.66 -9.62
N ILE A 118 9.81 5.68 -8.86
CA ILE A 118 10.73 6.73 -8.43
C ILE A 118 11.80 6.26 -7.44
N ALA A 119 11.60 5.13 -6.76
CA ALA A 119 12.57 4.54 -5.85
C ALA A 119 13.50 3.52 -6.51
N GLN A 120 13.48 3.42 -7.85
CA GLN A 120 14.36 2.50 -8.57
C GLN A 120 15.84 2.80 -8.30
N GLY A 121 16.61 1.75 -7.98
CA GLY A 121 18.03 1.85 -7.67
C GLY A 121 18.35 2.25 -6.22
N MET A 122 17.35 2.54 -5.39
CA MET A 122 17.53 2.77 -3.96
C MET A 122 17.65 1.46 -3.19
N ARG A 123 18.21 1.52 -1.98
CA ARG A 123 18.28 0.35 -1.08
C ARG A 123 17.10 0.30 -0.12
N SER A 124 16.46 1.43 0.13
CA SER A 124 15.36 1.55 1.08
C SER A 124 14.37 2.64 0.70
N CYS A 125 13.09 2.36 0.89
CA CYS A 125 12.02 3.35 0.75
C CYS A 125 10.83 2.99 1.63
N VAL A 126 9.97 3.96 1.87
CA VAL A 126 8.66 3.78 2.49
C VAL A 126 7.60 4.36 1.56
N TYR A 127 6.54 3.62 1.31
CA TYR A 127 5.38 4.06 0.53
C TYR A 127 4.17 4.16 1.45
N PHE A 128 3.55 5.33 1.50
CA PHE A 128 2.26 5.55 2.14
C PHE A 128 1.16 5.62 1.09
N THR A 129 0.08 4.87 1.26
CA THR A 129 -1.18 5.12 0.58
C THR A 129 -2.09 5.96 1.48
N VAL A 130 -2.62 7.07 0.96
CA VAL A 130 -3.59 7.94 1.65
C VAL A 130 -4.85 7.98 0.81
N GLY A 131 -5.83 7.18 1.21
CA GLY A 131 -7.07 6.97 0.44
C GLY A 131 -8.27 6.73 1.35
N THR A 132 -9.05 5.68 1.09
CA THR A 132 -10.14 5.22 1.97
C THR A 132 -9.63 4.85 3.36
N GLY A 133 -8.43 4.29 3.45
CA GLY A 133 -7.65 4.12 4.66
C GLY A 133 -6.26 4.71 4.47
N ILE A 134 -5.38 4.53 5.48
CA ILE A 134 -3.96 4.80 5.39
C ILE A 134 -3.20 3.54 5.74
N GLY A 135 -2.34 3.10 4.82
CA GLY A 135 -1.40 2.03 5.05
C GLY A 135 -0.01 2.42 4.57
N ALA A 136 1.01 1.66 4.96
CA ALA A 136 2.34 1.86 4.41
C ALA A 136 3.10 0.54 4.26
N GLY A 137 3.83 0.44 3.14
CA GLY A 137 4.83 -0.59 2.91
C GLY A 137 6.23 0.00 3.03
N ALA A 138 7.19 -0.80 3.45
CA ALA A 138 8.56 -0.37 3.56
C ALA A 138 9.53 -1.44 3.05
N ILE A 139 10.57 -0.97 2.37
CA ILE A 139 11.68 -1.79 1.89
C ILE A 139 12.96 -1.32 2.57
N ASN A 140 13.74 -2.26 3.07
CA ASN A 140 15.07 -2.04 3.60
C ASN A 140 16.03 -3.10 3.07
N GLN A 141 17.18 -2.68 2.53
CA GLN A 141 18.16 -3.53 1.88
C GLN A 141 17.53 -4.44 0.80
N GLY A 142 16.63 -3.86 -0.01
CA GLY A 142 15.96 -4.56 -1.10
C GLY A 142 14.86 -5.54 -0.69
N ARG A 143 14.50 -5.62 0.60
CA ARG A 143 13.50 -6.56 1.12
C ARG A 143 12.36 -5.81 1.80
N LEU A 144 11.13 -6.27 1.59
CA LEU A 144 9.97 -5.80 2.35
C LEU A 144 10.21 -6.03 3.85
N ILE A 145 9.89 -5.02 4.66
CA ILE A 145 9.95 -5.14 6.12
C ILE A 145 8.77 -6.00 6.57
N GLN A 146 9.12 -7.11 7.22
CA GLN A 146 8.18 -8.02 7.84
C GLN A 146 8.78 -8.52 9.16
N GLY A 147 7.96 -8.72 10.17
CA GLY A 147 8.31 -9.29 11.44
C GLY A 147 7.36 -10.43 11.79
N LEU A 148 6.75 -10.37 12.98
CA LEU A 148 5.67 -11.29 13.36
C LEU A 148 4.48 -11.20 12.38
N ALA A 149 4.22 -9.99 11.91
CA ALA A 149 3.24 -9.68 10.89
C ALA A 149 3.79 -8.53 10.01
N HIS A 150 3.02 -8.11 9.01
CA HIS A 150 3.34 -6.88 8.26
C HIS A 150 3.11 -5.63 9.14
N PRO A 151 3.90 -4.55 8.94
CA PRO A 151 3.69 -3.30 9.67
C PRO A 151 2.35 -2.65 9.36
N GLU A 152 1.67 -2.16 10.40
CA GLU A 152 0.42 -1.41 10.32
C GLU A 152 0.66 0.08 10.62
N MET A 153 1.53 0.71 9.81
CA MET A 153 2.00 2.08 10.03
C MET A 153 0.88 3.14 9.92
N GLY A 154 -0.23 2.83 9.22
CA GLY A 154 -1.42 3.69 9.20
C GLY A 154 -2.07 3.90 10.56
N HIS A 155 -1.82 2.99 11.50
CA HIS A 155 -2.36 3.07 12.85
C HIS A 155 -1.41 3.68 13.89
N MET A 156 -0.27 4.24 13.47
CA MET A 156 0.61 4.97 14.37
C MET A 156 -0.10 6.16 15.03
N ARG A 157 0.33 6.53 16.23
CA ARG A 157 -0.17 7.71 16.92
C ARG A 157 0.49 8.97 16.38
N VAL A 158 -0.31 9.98 16.17
CA VAL A 158 0.13 11.35 15.87
C VAL A 158 -0.37 12.29 16.96
N LEU A 159 0.33 13.40 17.16
CA LEU A 159 -0.12 14.46 18.05
C LEU A 159 -1.23 15.23 17.35
N GLN A 160 -2.42 15.15 17.90
CA GLN A 160 -3.57 15.85 17.35
C GLN A 160 -3.40 17.36 17.56
N ASP A 161 -3.67 18.15 16.50
CA ASP A 161 -3.64 19.60 16.59
C ASP A 161 -4.66 20.07 17.67
N PRO A 162 -4.26 20.92 18.63
CA PRO A 162 -5.17 21.41 19.67
C PRO A 162 -6.41 22.14 19.12
N ALA A 163 -6.35 22.65 17.89
CA ALA A 163 -7.47 23.28 17.21
C ALA A 163 -8.33 22.29 16.38
N ASP A 164 -7.95 21.00 16.33
CA ASP A 164 -8.71 19.93 15.69
C ASP A 164 -9.46 19.13 16.74
N ASP A 165 -10.75 19.39 16.88
CA ASP A 165 -11.65 18.70 17.82
C ASP A 165 -12.26 17.41 17.26
N PHE A 166 -11.81 16.98 16.07
CA PHE A 166 -12.31 15.79 15.39
C PHE A 166 -11.88 14.51 16.13
N ALA A 167 -12.86 13.70 16.54
CA ALA A 167 -12.62 12.51 17.38
C ALA A 167 -11.89 11.34 16.67
N GLY A 168 -11.79 11.39 15.34
CA GLY A 168 -11.25 10.31 14.52
C GLY A 168 -12.27 9.20 14.20
N LEU A 169 -12.03 8.47 13.10
CA LEU A 169 -12.93 7.44 12.58
C LEU A 169 -12.41 6.01 12.72
N CYS A 170 -11.16 5.79 13.14
CA CYS A 170 -10.65 4.42 13.25
C CYS A 170 -11.45 3.63 14.30
N PRO A 171 -12.02 2.47 13.95
CA PRO A 171 -12.85 1.69 14.87
C PRO A 171 -12.07 1.13 16.06
N TYR A 172 -10.75 0.99 15.94
CA TYR A 172 -9.89 0.44 16.99
C TYR A 172 -9.22 1.51 17.84
N HIS A 173 -8.69 2.57 17.21
CA HIS A 173 -7.83 3.55 17.87
C HIS A 173 -8.41 4.97 17.88
N ARG A 174 -9.52 5.20 17.19
CA ARG A 174 -10.17 6.50 16.96
C ARG A 174 -9.22 7.51 16.27
N ASN A 175 -8.29 8.10 17.00
CA ASN A 175 -7.39 9.18 16.60
C ASN A 175 -5.95 8.72 16.26
N CYS A 176 -5.77 7.53 15.69
CA CYS A 176 -4.52 7.19 14.99
C CYS A 176 -4.41 7.95 13.67
N LEU A 177 -3.28 7.83 12.97
CA LEU A 177 -3.06 8.50 11.68
C LEU A 177 -4.21 8.26 10.70
N GLU A 178 -4.60 7.01 10.45
CA GLU A 178 -5.73 6.68 9.59
C GLU A 178 -7.05 7.31 10.08
N GLY A 179 -7.30 7.21 11.39
CA GLY A 179 -8.52 7.76 11.99
C GLY A 179 -8.65 9.28 11.84
N LEU A 180 -7.54 10.00 11.71
CA LEU A 180 -7.50 11.45 11.59
C LEU A 180 -7.29 11.94 10.15
N ALA A 181 -6.58 11.19 9.31
CA ALA A 181 -6.06 11.66 8.03
C ALA A 181 -6.49 10.82 6.81
N ALA A 182 -7.25 9.74 6.96
CA ALA A 182 -7.81 9.06 5.80
C ALA A 182 -8.88 9.92 5.09
N GLY A 183 -9.12 9.67 3.80
CA GLY A 183 -10.10 10.43 3.03
C GLY A 183 -11.48 10.57 3.67
N PRO A 184 -12.08 9.51 4.26
CA PRO A 184 -13.32 9.61 5.04
C PRO A 184 -13.20 10.54 6.27
N ALA A 185 -12.05 10.53 6.97
CA ALA A 185 -11.81 11.39 8.12
C ALA A 185 -11.73 12.86 7.70
N LEU A 186 -11.01 13.12 6.59
CA LEU A 186 -10.94 14.46 6.00
C LEU A 186 -12.32 14.96 5.58
N ALA A 187 -13.12 14.12 4.91
CA ALA A 187 -14.49 14.46 4.51
C ALA A 187 -15.41 14.74 5.71
N ALA A 188 -15.34 13.91 6.76
CA ALA A 188 -16.14 14.08 7.96
C ALA A 188 -15.76 15.35 8.73
N ARG A 189 -14.46 15.66 8.84
CA ARG A 189 -13.97 16.92 9.44
C ARG A 189 -14.44 18.13 8.67
N ALA A 190 -14.43 18.08 7.35
CA ALA A 190 -14.82 19.18 6.48
C ALA A 190 -16.34 19.31 6.26
N GLY A 191 -17.12 18.28 6.59
CA GLY A 191 -18.57 18.21 6.33
C GLY A 191 -18.94 18.08 4.85
N ARG A 192 -17.97 17.73 3.98
CA ARG A 192 -18.14 17.53 2.52
C ARG A 192 -17.03 16.66 1.94
N PRO A 193 -17.20 16.06 0.73
CA PRO A 193 -16.20 15.26 0.09
C PRO A 193 -14.85 15.99 -0.06
N ALA A 194 -13.74 15.30 0.19
CA ALA A 194 -12.40 15.87 0.11
C ALA A 194 -12.07 16.48 -1.27
N GLY A 195 -12.57 15.86 -2.35
CA GLY A 195 -12.37 16.38 -3.71
C GLY A 195 -13.11 17.71 -4.02
N GLU A 196 -14.02 18.15 -3.16
CA GLU A 196 -14.76 19.40 -3.28
C GLU A 196 -14.18 20.52 -2.41
N LEU A 197 -13.12 20.22 -1.64
CA LEU A 197 -12.49 21.22 -0.77
C LEU A 197 -11.67 22.21 -1.60
N PRO A 198 -11.80 23.52 -1.35
CA PRO A 198 -10.89 24.52 -1.90
C PRO A 198 -9.43 24.21 -1.54
N ALA A 199 -8.50 24.58 -2.40
CA ALA A 199 -7.08 24.30 -2.18
C ALA A 199 -6.51 24.98 -0.93
N ASP A 200 -7.14 26.06 -0.46
CA ASP A 200 -6.79 26.84 0.72
C ASP A 200 -7.62 26.46 1.97
N ASP A 201 -8.45 25.40 1.90
CA ASP A 201 -9.20 24.94 3.06
C ASP A 201 -8.27 24.52 4.21
N ARG A 202 -8.63 24.95 5.44
CA ARG A 202 -7.84 24.65 6.65
C ARG A 202 -7.60 23.14 6.86
N CYS A 203 -8.51 22.30 6.38
CA CYS A 203 -8.39 20.84 6.52
C CYS A 203 -7.12 20.33 5.86
N TRP A 204 -6.64 20.95 4.76
CA TRP A 204 -5.38 20.56 4.12
C TRP A 204 -4.16 20.83 4.98
N ALA A 205 -4.19 21.91 5.78
CA ALA A 205 -3.09 22.23 6.69
C ALA A 205 -3.02 21.21 7.84
N ILE A 206 -4.16 20.74 8.35
CA ILE A 206 -4.25 19.68 9.36
C ILE A 206 -3.80 18.34 8.79
N GLU A 207 -4.28 18.01 7.61
CA GLU A 207 -3.90 16.80 6.88
C GLU A 207 -2.38 16.71 6.65
N ALA A 208 -1.81 17.79 6.12
CA ALA A 208 -0.37 17.89 5.89
C ALA A 208 0.44 17.74 7.18
N ASP A 209 -0.08 18.23 8.30
CA ASP A 209 0.59 18.13 9.59
C ASP A 209 0.66 16.68 10.08
N TYR A 210 -0.46 15.94 10.03
CA TYR A 210 -0.49 14.53 10.42
C TYR A 210 0.38 13.65 9.53
N LEU A 211 0.35 13.87 8.22
CA LEU A 211 1.21 13.13 7.28
C LEU A 211 2.69 13.47 7.46
N ALA A 212 3.02 14.70 7.81
CA ALA A 212 4.40 15.10 8.11
C ALA A 212 4.92 14.47 9.41
N GLN A 213 4.07 14.34 10.44
CA GLN A 213 4.42 13.60 11.66
C GLN A 213 4.70 12.13 11.36
N ALA A 214 3.88 11.50 10.52
CA ALA A 214 4.09 10.12 10.07
C ALA A 214 5.41 9.97 9.33
N ALA A 215 5.69 10.86 8.37
CA ALA A 215 6.96 10.88 7.64
C ALA A 215 8.16 11.05 8.59
N ASN A 216 8.08 11.96 9.56
CA ASN A 216 9.14 12.15 10.55
C ASN A 216 9.33 10.91 11.43
N THR A 217 8.25 10.27 11.85
CA THR A 217 8.31 9.03 12.66
C THR A 217 9.03 7.92 11.89
N VAL A 218 8.69 7.66 10.63
CA VAL A 218 9.36 6.62 9.86
C VAL A 218 10.79 7.00 9.49
N SER A 219 11.09 8.30 9.33
CA SER A 219 12.47 8.78 9.17
C SER A 219 13.34 8.44 10.38
N LEU A 220 12.81 8.61 11.59
CA LEU A 220 13.53 8.31 12.84
C LEU A 220 13.67 6.81 13.10
N LEU A 221 12.70 6.00 12.66
CA LEU A 221 12.66 4.56 12.95
C LEU A 221 13.37 3.72 11.89
N LEU A 222 13.21 4.08 10.62
CA LEU A 222 13.64 3.25 9.48
C LEU A 222 14.76 3.89 8.67
N ALA A 223 14.98 5.20 8.80
CA ALA A 223 15.97 5.97 8.05
C ALA A 223 15.96 5.64 6.54
N PRO A 224 14.79 5.71 5.86
CA PRO A 224 14.70 5.35 4.45
C PRO A 224 15.42 6.38 3.56
N GLU A 225 15.86 5.98 2.39
CA GLU A 225 16.43 6.89 1.39
C GLU A 225 15.34 7.78 0.74
N MET A 226 14.08 7.32 0.73
CA MET A 226 12.93 8.05 0.20
C MET A 226 11.64 7.66 0.90
N ILE A 227 10.72 8.63 1.06
CA ILE A 227 9.33 8.41 1.46
C ILE A 227 8.43 8.84 0.32
N ILE A 228 7.53 7.96 -0.09
CA ILE A 228 6.62 8.14 -1.23
C ILE A 228 5.19 8.22 -0.70
N PHE A 229 4.43 9.18 -1.16
CA PHE A 229 3.02 9.32 -0.86
C PHE A 229 2.17 9.09 -2.11
N GLY A 230 1.23 8.15 -2.02
CA GLY A 230 0.23 7.87 -3.05
C GLY A 230 -1.18 7.77 -2.47
N GLY A 231 -2.12 7.31 -3.29
CA GLY A 231 -3.53 7.24 -2.93
C GLY A 231 -4.32 8.49 -3.31
N GLY A 232 -5.65 8.38 -3.29
CA GLY A 232 -6.54 9.40 -3.85
C GLY A 232 -6.48 10.78 -3.18
N VAL A 233 -6.18 10.84 -1.89
CA VAL A 233 -6.02 12.12 -1.17
C VAL A 233 -4.82 12.89 -1.68
N MET A 234 -3.77 12.21 -2.08
CA MET A 234 -2.54 12.83 -2.60
C MET A 234 -2.67 13.43 -4.02
N ASN A 235 -3.80 13.25 -4.68
CA ASN A 235 -4.08 13.90 -5.96
C ASN A 235 -4.26 15.43 -5.84
N GLN A 236 -4.23 15.96 -4.63
CA GLN A 236 -4.27 17.40 -4.35
C GLN A 236 -2.86 18.00 -4.47
N PRO A 237 -2.60 18.83 -5.49
CA PRO A 237 -1.23 19.26 -5.81
C PRO A 237 -0.56 20.11 -4.73
N GLN A 238 -1.35 20.78 -3.88
CA GLN A 238 -0.84 21.58 -2.76
C GLN A 238 -0.36 20.73 -1.59
N LEU A 239 -0.85 19.48 -1.44
CA LEU A 239 -0.66 18.71 -0.20
C LEU A 239 0.80 18.30 0.02
N LEU A 240 1.47 17.76 -0.98
CA LEU A 240 2.87 17.34 -0.85
C LEU A 240 3.84 18.51 -0.50
N PRO A 241 3.76 19.70 -1.12
CA PRO A 241 4.50 20.88 -0.67
C PRO A 241 4.20 21.26 0.80
N MET A 242 2.95 21.14 1.24
CA MET A 242 2.58 21.43 2.62
C MET A 242 3.17 20.40 3.59
N ILE A 243 3.15 19.10 3.24
CA ILE A 243 3.79 18.04 4.03
C ILE A 243 5.29 18.32 4.19
N ARG A 244 6.00 18.68 3.10
CA ARG A 244 7.43 19.02 3.14
C ARG A 244 7.71 20.17 4.09
N ASN A 245 6.90 21.24 4.04
CA ASN A 245 7.05 22.39 4.95
C ASN A 245 6.82 22.03 6.42
N ARG A 246 5.84 21.16 6.71
CA ARG A 246 5.57 20.69 8.06
C ARG A 246 6.65 19.73 8.56
N PHE A 247 7.13 18.85 7.72
CA PHE A 247 8.22 17.92 8.05
C PHE A 247 9.45 18.62 8.58
N GLU A 248 9.87 19.73 7.96
CA GLU A 248 11.02 20.52 8.45
C GLU A 248 10.86 20.99 9.89
N ARG A 249 9.63 21.29 10.32
CA ARG A 249 9.37 21.72 11.71
C ARG A 249 9.54 20.59 12.72
N TYR A 250 9.31 19.34 12.28
CA TYR A 250 9.51 18.17 13.14
C TYR A 250 10.95 17.68 13.12
N ASN A 251 11.55 17.63 11.95
CA ASN A 251 12.94 17.14 11.78
C ASN A 251 14.00 18.11 12.36
N GLN A 252 13.81 19.41 12.24
CA GLN A 252 14.70 20.46 12.75
C GLN A 252 16.18 20.23 12.39
N GLY A 253 16.47 19.57 11.28
CA GLY A 253 17.81 19.22 10.86
C GLY A 253 18.47 18.08 11.66
N TYR A 254 17.71 17.35 12.50
CA TYR A 254 18.25 16.26 13.32
C TYR A 254 18.67 15.04 12.49
N VAL A 255 17.83 14.62 11.55
CA VAL A 255 18.18 13.54 10.62
C VAL A 255 18.76 14.15 9.35
N ASP A 256 19.99 13.75 9.03
CA ASP A 256 20.61 14.11 7.74
C ASP A 256 19.94 13.34 6.61
N ARG A 257 19.58 14.01 5.54
CA ARG A 257 18.78 13.47 4.44
C ARG A 257 19.00 14.25 3.13
N PRO A 258 18.62 13.69 1.98
CA PRO A 258 18.57 14.47 0.72
C PRO A 258 17.65 15.69 0.83
N PRO A 259 17.71 16.63 -0.12
CA PRO A 259 16.73 17.71 -0.22
C PRO A 259 15.29 17.18 -0.15
N LEU A 260 14.39 17.89 0.52
CA LEU A 260 13.00 17.42 0.72
C LEU A 260 12.26 17.13 -0.59
N THR A 261 12.63 17.81 -1.66
CA THR A 261 12.10 17.57 -2.99
C THR A 261 12.54 16.24 -3.61
N GLU A 262 13.55 15.60 -3.03
CA GLU A 262 14.02 14.26 -3.40
C GLU A 262 13.60 13.23 -2.35
N TYR A 263 13.58 13.62 -1.07
CA TYR A 263 13.28 12.72 0.05
C TYR A 263 11.80 12.39 0.22
N LEU A 264 10.91 13.40 0.09
CA LEU A 264 9.45 13.22 0.15
C LEU A 264 8.86 13.40 -1.24
N GLN A 265 8.37 12.31 -1.83
CA GLN A 265 7.91 12.25 -3.22
C GLN A 265 6.45 11.82 -3.33
N GLY A 266 5.84 12.14 -4.46
CA GLY A 266 4.58 11.53 -4.87
C GLY A 266 4.80 10.24 -5.63
N ALA A 267 3.81 9.34 -5.61
CA ALA A 267 3.82 8.13 -6.42
C ALA A 267 3.98 8.45 -7.91
N SER A 268 4.80 7.67 -8.62
CA SER A 268 5.22 7.96 -10.00
C SER A 268 4.56 7.08 -11.07
N LEU A 269 3.92 5.98 -10.67
CA LEU A 269 3.43 4.94 -11.60
C LEU A 269 1.96 5.08 -11.99
N HIS A 270 1.33 6.24 -11.74
CA HIS A 270 -0.03 6.58 -12.20
C HIS A 270 -1.08 5.49 -11.89
N ASP A 271 -1.21 5.10 -10.63
CA ASP A 271 -2.08 4.02 -10.13
C ASP A 271 -1.75 2.60 -10.63
N ASN A 272 -0.56 2.39 -11.20
CA ASN A 272 -0.08 1.05 -11.59
C ASN A 272 0.86 0.40 -10.57
N GLN A 273 1.26 1.12 -9.52
CA GLN A 273 2.25 0.64 -8.55
C GLN A 273 1.85 -0.70 -7.91
N GLY A 274 0.58 -0.87 -7.56
CA GLY A 274 0.09 -2.13 -6.99
C GLY A 274 0.19 -3.29 -7.97
N VAL A 275 -0.31 -3.11 -9.20
CA VAL A 275 -0.25 -4.15 -10.25
C VAL A 275 1.19 -4.51 -10.60
N LEU A 276 2.04 -3.50 -10.84
CA LEU A 276 3.46 -3.73 -11.16
C LEU A 276 4.20 -4.39 -10.00
N GLY A 277 3.89 -4.00 -8.76
CA GLY A 277 4.44 -4.66 -7.58
C GLY A 277 3.99 -6.12 -7.44
N CYS A 278 2.75 -6.46 -7.78
CA CYS A 278 2.29 -7.85 -7.85
C CYS A 278 3.09 -8.65 -8.89
N LEU A 279 3.35 -8.08 -10.08
CA LEU A 279 4.18 -8.73 -11.10
C LEU A 279 5.60 -8.96 -10.61
N ALA A 280 6.22 -7.95 -9.99
CA ALA A 280 7.54 -8.08 -9.37
C ALA A 280 7.56 -9.17 -8.29
N LEU A 281 6.53 -9.24 -7.46
CA LEU A 281 6.40 -10.27 -6.43
C LEU A 281 6.32 -11.68 -7.03
N ALA A 282 5.52 -11.88 -8.09
CA ALA A 282 5.42 -13.15 -8.81
C ALA A 282 6.77 -13.59 -9.39
N GLN A 283 7.51 -12.67 -10.00
CA GLN A 283 8.82 -12.95 -10.61
C GLN A 283 9.87 -13.26 -9.54
N GLN A 284 9.94 -12.45 -8.47
CA GLN A 284 10.90 -12.63 -7.38
C GLN A 284 10.68 -13.93 -6.60
N GLY A 285 9.44 -14.31 -6.35
CA GLY A 285 9.10 -15.56 -5.68
C GLY A 285 9.56 -16.81 -6.45
N MET A 286 9.75 -16.71 -7.77
CA MET A 286 10.29 -17.79 -8.59
C MET A 286 11.83 -17.88 -8.52
N VAL A 287 12.52 -16.90 -7.96
CA VAL A 287 13.97 -16.92 -7.79
C VAL A 287 14.32 -17.62 -6.47
N PRO A 288 15.15 -18.70 -6.47
CA PRO A 288 15.54 -19.36 -5.23
C PRO A 288 16.18 -18.40 -4.24
N SER A 289 15.82 -18.49 -2.95
CA SER A 289 16.29 -17.62 -1.88
C SER A 289 17.83 -17.55 -1.74
N THR A 290 18.54 -18.53 -2.27
CA THR A 290 20.02 -18.60 -2.30
C THR A 290 20.67 -17.59 -3.23
N VAL A 291 19.94 -17.07 -4.22
CA VAL A 291 20.47 -16.09 -5.21
C VAL A 291 20.30 -14.64 -4.70
N LEU A 292 19.35 -14.41 -3.81
CA LEU A 292 19.05 -13.07 -3.25
C LEU A 292 20.03 -12.63 -2.13
N ASN A 293 21.01 -13.48 -1.78
CA ASN A 293 21.98 -13.23 -0.70
C ASN A 293 23.38 -12.84 -1.21
N GLN A 294 23.53 -12.51 -2.47
CA GLN A 294 24.75 -11.96 -3.08
C GLN A 294 24.52 -10.49 -3.44
#